data_2e456a0fb06f5537839986356e661dd5
#
_entry.id   2e456a0fb06f5537839986356e661dd5
#
_cell.length_a   1.000
_cell.length_b   1.000
_cell.length_c   1.000
_cell.angle_alpha   90.00
_cell.angle_beta   90.00
_cell.angle_gamma   90.00
#
_symmetry.space_group_name_H-M   'P 1'
#
loop_
_entity.id
_entity.type
_entity.pdbx_description
1 polymer ?
#
loop_
_entity_poly.entity_id
_entity_poly.type
_entity_poly.pdbx_seq_one_letter_code
_entity_poly.pdbx_strand_id
1 'polypeptide(L)'
;RFDPAGLFNPGKITRAPRMDDRTLFRYPPGYEGIEINPALDWSDYPGAGEGFLGAIEMCNNNGTCRKLDGGAMCPSYRVTPDEQHVTRGRANTLRLAMTGQLGPDALLSKEMEESLSLCVSCKACKRECPTGVDMARMKIEVKAARHQAKGASLHDRLVAHLPRYAGVAARLPWLFNLRDRLPGLAALSEKLAQFSARRSLPQWRSDVFAPPAVEGPDEGREVVLFAD
;
A
#
# COMPACT_ATOMS: atom_id res chain seq x y z
N ARG A 1 2.08 -37.12 35.47
CA ARG A 1 3.28 -37.89 35.91
C ARG A 1 4.50 -37.61 35.06
N PHE A 2 4.30 -37.36 33.76
CA PHE A 2 5.42 -37.19 32.83
C PHE A 2 5.80 -35.73 32.58
N ASP A 3 4.96 -34.76 32.97
CA ASP A 3 5.21 -33.32 32.86
C ASP A 3 4.61 -32.61 34.08
N PRO A 4 5.17 -32.82 35.28
CA PRO A 4 4.63 -32.23 36.51
C PRO A 4 4.74 -30.69 36.50
N ALA A 5 5.68 -30.12 35.77
CA ALA A 5 5.90 -28.69 35.65
C ALA A 5 5.08 -28.04 34.52
N GLY A 6 4.38 -28.84 33.69
CA GLY A 6 3.56 -28.33 32.61
C GLY A 6 4.36 -27.64 31.52
N LEU A 7 5.53 -28.20 31.15
CA LEU A 7 6.46 -27.63 30.17
C LEU A 7 6.13 -28.03 28.73
N PHE A 8 5.47 -29.19 28.53
CA PHE A 8 5.18 -29.73 27.22
C PHE A 8 3.76 -29.43 26.76
N ASN A 9 3.59 -28.34 26.01
CA ASN A 9 2.29 -27.91 25.48
C ASN A 9 1.15 -27.88 26.52
N PRO A 10 1.29 -27.15 27.64
CA PRO A 10 0.27 -27.09 28.67
C PRO A 10 -1.04 -26.55 28.08
N GLY A 11 -2.15 -27.11 28.53
CA GLY A 11 -3.48 -26.66 28.12
C GLY A 11 -3.87 -27.01 26.67
N LYS A 12 -3.16 -27.92 26.01
CA LYS A 12 -3.54 -28.37 24.65
C LYS A 12 -4.50 -29.56 24.62
N ILE A 13 -4.12 -30.64 25.32
CA ILE A 13 -4.94 -31.86 25.39
C ILE A 13 -5.52 -32.03 26.80
N THR A 14 -4.69 -31.87 27.82
CA THR A 14 -5.09 -31.97 29.21
C THR A 14 -5.37 -30.59 29.80
N ARG A 15 -6.56 -30.41 30.38
CA ARG A 15 -7.02 -29.12 30.93
C ARG A 15 -7.02 -28.02 29.89
N ALA A 16 -7.40 -28.35 28.67
CA ALA A 16 -7.54 -27.35 27.62
C ALA A 16 -8.56 -26.27 28.03
N PRO A 17 -8.31 -25.00 27.66
CA PRO A 17 -9.32 -23.96 27.84
C PRO A 17 -10.58 -24.29 27.02
N ARG A 18 -11.70 -23.69 27.36
CA ARG A 18 -12.94 -23.87 26.64
C ARG A 18 -12.80 -23.32 25.22
N MET A 19 -13.41 -23.99 24.24
CA MET A 19 -13.40 -23.54 22.84
C MET A 19 -14.13 -22.20 22.63
N ASP A 20 -15.04 -21.86 23.52
CA ASP A 20 -15.82 -20.62 23.50
C ASP A 20 -15.22 -19.51 24.39
N ASP A 21 -14.02 -19.71 24.91
CA ASP A 21 -13.31 -18.68 25.69
C ASP A 21 -12.80 -17.59 24.74
N ARG A 22 -13.61 -16.54 24.60
CA ARG A 22 -13.34 -15.41 23.70
C ARG A 22 -12.11 -14.61 24.09
N THR A 23 -11.61 -14.72 25.33
CA THR A 23 -10.39 -14.02 25.76
C THR A 23 -9.14 -14.54 25.07
N LEU A 24 -9.20 -15.78 24.54
CA LEU A 24 -8.13 -16.44 23.82
C LEU A 24 -8.22 -16.26 22.28
N PHE A 25 -9.25 -15.61 21.80
CA PHE A 25 -9.40 -15.34 20.37
C PHE A 25 -8.45 -14.24 19.92
N ARG A 26 -8.12 -14.24 18.64
CA ARG A 26 -7.30 -13.20 18.02
C ARG A 26 -7.87 -11.79 18.25
N TYR A 27 -9.18 -11.68 18.32
CA TYR A 27 -9.94 -10.48 18.63
C TYR A 27 -10.76 -10.72 19.92
N PRO A 28 -10.18 -10.51 21.10
CA PRO A 28 -10.87 -10.74 22.35
C PRO A 28 -11.98 -9.71 22.60
N PRO A 29 -12.86 -9.94 23.58
CA PRO A 29 -13.81 -8.92 24.01
C PRO A 29 -13.09 -7.61 24.38
N GLY A 30 -13.65 -6.48 23.97
CA GLY A 30 -13.01 -5.18 24.18
C GLY A 30 -11.88 -4.85 23.19
N TYR A 31 -11.71 -5.65 22.12
CA TYR A 31 -10.82 -5.30 21.05
C TYR A 31 -11.34 -4.07 20.31
N GLU A 32 -10.57 -3.01 20.35
CA GLU A 32 -10.89 -1.72 19.74
C GLU A 32 -9.68 -1.18 19.00
N GLY A 33 -9.92 -0.34 18.00
CA GLY A 33 -8.90 0.40 17.29
C GLY A 33 -8.88 1.87 17.69
N ILE A 34 -7.78 2.53 17.37
CA ILE A 34 -7.71 4.00 17.46
C ILE A 34 -8.67 4.59 16.41
N GLU A 35 -9.35 5.66 16.79
CA GLU A 35 -10.16 6.42 15.84
C GLU A 35 -9.26 7.17 14.86
N ILE A 36 -9.57 7.02 13.59
CA ILE A 36 -8.98 7.81 12.51
C ILE A 36 -10.10 8.42 11.68
N ASN A 37 -9.81 9.51 10.99
CA ASN A 37 -10.70 10.05 9.97
C ASN A 37 -10.24 9.55 8.60
N PRO A 38 -10.82 8.46 8.07
CA PRO A 38 -10.35 7.85 6.84
C PRO A 38 -10.64 8.73 5.63
N ALA A 39 -9.72 8.73 4.66
CA ALA A 39 -9.88 9.44 3.39
C ALA A 39 -10.71 8.65 2.37
N LEU A 40 -10.80 7.33 2.56
CA LEU A 40 -11.55 6.42 1.70
C LEU A 40 -12.72 5.81 2.47
N ASP A 41 -13.74 5.40 1.75
CA ASP A 41 -14.87 4.65 2.31
C ASP A 41 -14.46 3.19 2.60
N TRP A 42 -14.62 2.75 3.84
CA TRP A 42 -14.32 1.42 4.33
C TRP A 42 -15.54 0.70 4.90
N SER A 43 -16.75 1.20 4.62
CA SER A 43 -18.02 0.65 5.16
C SER A 43 -18.29 -0.80 4.77
N ASP A 44 -17.68 -1.27 3.67
CA ASP A 44 -17.83 -2.66 3.19
C ASP A 44 -17.11 -3.70 4.08
N TYR A 45 -16.41 -3.28 5.12
CA TYR A 45 -15.63 -4.18 5.97
C TYR A 45 -16.23 -4.26 7.39
N PRO A 46 -17.31 -5.02 7.56
CA PRO A 46 -17.81 -5.37 8.89
C PRO A 46 -16.83 -6.35 9.55
N GLY A 47 -16.68 -6.27 10.84
CA GLY A 47 -15.81 -7.17 11.60
C GLY A 47 -15.60 -6.68 13.01
N ALA A 48 -14.68 -7.30 13.75
CA ALA A 48 -14.40 -6.90 15.13
C ALA A 48 -13.89 -5.46 15.22
N GLY A 49 -13.11 -5.01 14.20
CA GLY A 49 -12.55 -3.67 14.17
C GLY A 49 -13.33 -2.68 13.30
N GLU A 50 -14.28 -3.13 12.49
CA GLU A 50 -15.03 -2.35 11.51
C GLU A 50 -14.16 -1.44 10.61
N GLY A 51 -14.71 -0.96 9.52
CA GLY A 51 -14.10 0.05 8.66
C GLY A 51 -12.65 -0.27 8.24
N PHE A 52 -11.76 0.68 8.42
CA PHE A 52 -10.34 0.50 8.03
C PHE A 52 -9.64 -0.61 8.81
N LEU A 53 -9.89 -0.73 10.12
CA LEU A 53 -9.33 -1.82 10.91
C LEU A 53 -9.88 -3.17 10.46
N GLY A 54 -11.19 -3.26 10.18
CA GLY A 54 -11.80 -4.47 9.61
C GLY A 54 -11.16 -4.89 8.28
N ALA A 55 -10.85 -3.92 7.40
CA ALA A 55 -10.13 -4.20 6.15
C ALA A 55 -8.72 -4.78 6.40
N ILE A 56 -8.00 -4.28 7.39
CA ILE A 56 -6.67 -4.80 7.79
C ILE A 56 -6.80 -6.23 8.31
N GLU A 57 -7.84 -6.52 9.08
CA GLU A 57 -8.13 -7.81 9.69
C GLU A 57 -8.52 -8.91 8.70
N MET A 58 -8.86 -8.54 7.47
CA MET A 58 -9.02 -9.51 6.38
C MET A 58 -7.77 -10.40 6.21
N CYS A 59 -6.61 -9.96 6.65
CA CYS A 59 -5.41 -10.79 6.68
C CYS A 59 -5.49 -11.86 7.76
N ASN A 60 -5.81 -13.09 7.37
CA ASN A 60 -5.85 -14.26 8.25
C ASN A 60 -4.50 -14.98 8.43
N ASN A 61 -3.40 -14.38 7.97
CA ASN A 61 -2.04 -14.93 8.06
C ASN A 61 -1.79 -16.24 7.29
N ASN A 62 -2.60 -16.59 6.29
CA ASN A 62 -2.41 -17.83 5.50
C ASN A 62 -1.07 -17.92 4.76
N GLY A 63 -0.40 -16.80 4.55
CA GLY A 63 0.94 -16.78 3.94
C GLY A 63 0.99 -16.90 2.42
N THR A 64 -0.13 -16.93 1.71
CA THR A 64 -0.18 -16.98 0.23
C THR A 64 0.67 -15.88 -0.42
N CYS A 65 0.79 -14.71 0.21
CA CYS A 65 1.60 -13.59 -0.28
C CYS A 65 3.12 -13.85 -0.27
N ARG A 66 3.58 -14.96 0.31
CA ARG A 66 5.00 -15.37 0.31
C ARG A 66 5.37 -16.31 -0.82
N LYS A 67 4.45 -16.63 -1.72
CA LYS A 67 4.73 -17.49 -2.87
C LYS A 67 5.82 -16.89 -3.75
N LEU A 68 6.78 -17.72 -4.14
CA LEU A 68 7.82 -17.35 -5.10
C LEU A 68 7.54 -17.92 -6.49
N ASP A 69 6.67 -18.89 -6.58
CA ASP A 69 6.18 -19.55 -7.80
C ASP A 69 4.82 -18.97 -8.19
N GLY A 70 4.59 -18.81 -9.47
CA GLY A 70 3.32 -18.34 -10.03
C GLY A 70 2.84 -16.98 -9.55
N GLY A 71 1.85 -16.41 -10.22
CA GLY A 71 1.21 -15.14 -9.85
C GLY A 71 2.12 -13.93 -9.82
N ALA A 72 1.59 -12.79 -9.39
CA ALA A 72 2.29 -11.51 -9.29
C ALA A 72 2.49 -11.02 -7.84
N MET A 73 1.78 -11.59 -6.86
CA MET A 73 1.85 -11.18 -5.45
C MET A 73 3.07 -11.81 -4.77
N CYS A 74 3.84 -11.18 -3.96
CA CYS A 74 4.03 -9.75 -3.72
C CYS A 74 5.40 -9.36 -4.29
N PRO A 75 5.50 -8.43 -5.24
CA PRO A 75 6.78 -8.13 -5.91
C PRO A 75 7.90 -7.75 -4.94
N SER A 76 7.61 -6.93 -3.94
CA SER A 76 8.61 -6.54 -2.95
C SER A 76 9.15 -7.72 -2.14
N TYR A 77 8.31 -8.68 -1.78
CA TYR A 77 8.77 -9.89 -1.08
C TYR A 77 9.63 -10.78 -1.98
N ARG A 78 9.31 -10.89 -3.26
CA ARG A 78 10.10 -11.69 -4.22
C ARG A 78 11.54 -11.20 -4.35
N VAL A 79 11.75 -9.90 -4.14
CA VAL A 79 13.08 -9.28 -4.22
C VAL A 79 13.83 -9.33 -2.89
N THR A 80 13.13 -9.13 -1.76
CA THR A 80 13.76 -8.93 -0.45
C THR A 80 13.78 -10.16 0.44
N PRO A 81 13.03 -11.21 0.22
CA PRO A 81 12.48 -12.28 1.08
C PRO A 81 12.20 -11.84 2.54
N ASP A 82 11.89 -10.57 2.74
CA ASP A 82 11.67 -10.00 4.07
C ASP A 82 10.18 -9.87 4.37
N GLU A 83 9.76 -10.36 5.55
CA GLU A 83 8.37 -10.31 6.01
C GLU A 83 7.85 -8.87 6.13
N GLN A 84 8.69 -7.90 6.44
CA GLN A 84 8.32 -6.49 6.48
C GLN A 84 7.76 -6.01 5.13
N HIS A 85 8.25 -6.57 4.04
CA HIS A 85 7.91 -6.15 2.68
C HIS A 85 6.88 -7.03 1.98
N VAL A 86 6.14 -7.83 2.75
CA VAL A 86 5.05 -8.67 2.24
C VAL A 86 3.68 -8.13 2.67
N THR A 87 2.63 -8.48 1.95
CA THR A 87 1.25 -8.07 2.29
C THR A 87 0.86 -8.42 3.71
N ARG A 88 1.18 -9.64 4.16
CA ARG A 88 0.89 -10.11 5.52
C ARG A 88 1.62 -9.29 6.59
N GLY A 89 2.92 -9.10 6.43
CA GLY A 89 3.73 -8.31 7.37
C GLY A 89 3.18 -6.88 7.50
N ARG A 90 2.92 -6.22 6.37
CA ARG A 90 2.31 -4.88 6.35
C ARG A 90 0.95 -4.83 7.02
N ALA A 91 0.07 -5.81 6.76
CA ALA A 91 -1.23 -5.87 7.41
C ALA A 91 -1.10 -6.07 8.93
N ASN A 92 -0.18 -6.91 9.39
CA ASN A 92 0.07 -7.07 10.81
C ASN A 92 0.66 -5.80 11.45
N THR A 93 1.60 -5.12 10.82
CA THR A 93 2.14 -3.85 11.29
C THR A 93 1.02 -2.79 11.41
N LEU A 94 0.16 -2.69 10.37
CA LEU A 94 -1.00 -1.79 10.40
C LEU A 94 -1.97 -2.14 11.55
N ARG A 95 -2.25 -3.43 11.75
CA ARG A 95 -3.12 -3.86 12.85
C ARG A 95 -2.54 -3.48 14.21
N LEU A 96 -1.25 -3.70 14.42
CA LEU A 96 -0.58 -3.33 15.67
C LEU A 96 -0.57 -1.81 15.88
N ALA A 97 -0.42 -1.04 14.82
CA ALA A 97 -0.52 0.42 14.86
C ALA A 97 -1.95 0.87 15.23
N MET A 98 -2.95 0.32 14.53
CA MET A 98 -4.35 0.68 14.74
C MET A 98 -4.89 0.27 16.12
N THR A 99 -4.33 -0.75 16.75
CA THR A 99 -4.69 -1.19 18.10
C THR A 99 -3.85 -0.55 19.22
N GLY A 100 -3.03 0.46 18.87
CA GLY A 100 -2.23 1.20 19.85
C GLY A 100 -1.00 0.45 20.38
N GLN A 101 -0.76 -0.79 19.94
CA GLN A 101 0.36 -1.61 20.45
C GLN A 101 1.74 -1.07 20.06
N LEU A 102 1.81 -0.27 18.99
CA LEU A 102 3.04 0.40 18.52
C LEU A 102 3.10 1.88 18.96
N GLY A 103 2.21 2.29 19.86
CA GLY A 103 2.10 3.68 20.32
C GLY A 103 1.11 4.52 19.51
N PRO A 104 0.77 5.73 20.01
CA PRO A 104 -0.31 6.56 19.45
C PRO A 104 -0.03 7.07 18.04
N ASP A 105 1.23 7.33 17.70
CA ASP A 105 1.64 7.92 16.43
C ASP A 105 2.17 6.89 15.42
N ALA A 106 1.91 5.60 15.64
CA ALA A 106 2.49 4.50 14.88
C ALA A 106 2.17 4.58 13.37
N LEU A 107 0.98 5.07 12.97
CA LEU A 107 0.63 5.29 11.57
C LEU A 107 1.50 6.37 10.91
N LEU A 108 2.00 7.32 11.67
CA LEU A 108 2.81 8.45 11.20
C LEU A 108 4.31 8.19 11.33
N SER A 109 4.69 7.03 11.89
CA SER A 109 6.08 6.67 12.17
C SER A 109 6.90 6.44 10.91
N LYS A 110 8.22 6.53 11.05
CA LYS A 110 9.17 6.22 9.97
C LYS A 110 9.16 4.73 9.64
N GLU A 111 9.02 3.87 10.63
CA GLU A 111 8.97 2.42 10.50
C GLU A 111 7.75 1.97 9.68
N MET A 112 6.60 2.64 9.86
CA MET A 112 5.42 2.42 9.02
C MET A 112 5.68 2.82 7.57
N GLU A 113 6.34 3.97 7.36
CA GLU A 113 6.73 4.43 6.03
C GLU A 113 7.68 3.42 5.35
N GLU A 114 8.70 2.96 6.06
CA GLU A 114 9.66 1.97 5.58
C GLU A 114 8.95 0.65 5.20
N SER A 115 8.05 0.15 6.05
CA SER A 115 7.25 -1.05 5.78
C SER A 115 6.45 -0.93 4.48
N LEU A 116 5.88 0.25 4.19
CA LEU A 116 5.08 0.50 3.00
C LEU A 116 5.89 0.98 1.79
N SER A 117 7.16 1.36 1.96
CA SER A 117 7.99 2.01 0.93
C SER A 117 8.08 1.20 -0.36
N LEU A 118 8.39 -0.10 -0.26
CA LEU A 118 8.55 -0.99 -1.41
C LEU A 118 7.22 -1.52 -1.98
N CYS A 119 6.08 -1.10 -1.43
CA CYS A 119 4.78 -1.42 -2.02
C CYS A 119 4.55 -0.57 -3.26
N VAL A 120 4.60 -1.17 -4.44
CA VAL A 120 4.36 -0.50 -5.73
C VAL A 120 2.88 -0.35 -6.08
N SER A 121 1.98 -0.66 -5.17
CA SER A 121 0.51 -0.54 -5.34
C SER A 121 -0.05 -1.30 -6.55
N CYS A 122 0.56 -2.42 -6.92
CA CYS A 122 0.18 -3.24 -8.09
C CYS A 122 -1.18 -3.95 -7.96
N LYS A 123 -1.80 -3.93 -6.78
CA LYS A 123 -3.07 -4.60 -6.45
C LYS A 123 -3.10 -6.13 -6.65
N ALA A 124 -1.98 -6.78 -6.92
CA ALA A 124 -1.92 -8.24 -7.01
C ALA A 124 -2.44 -8.91 -5.72
N CYS A 125 -2.19 -8.32 -4.55
CA CYS A 125 -2.74 -8.80 -3.29
C CYS A 125 -4.27 -8.82 -3.28
N LYS A 126 -4.96 -7.80 -3.80
CA LYS A 126 -6.43 -7.78 -3.89
C LYS A 126 -6.98 -8.94 -4.73
N ARG A 127 -6.25 -9.30 -5.78
CA ARG A 127 -6.67 -10.36 -6.73
C ARG A 127 -6.29 -11.77 -6.25
N GLU A 128 -5.10 -11.93 -5.71
CA GLU A 128 -4.50 -13.25 -5.44
C GLU A 128 -4.60 -13.70 -3.98
N CYS A 129 -4.86 -12.76 -3.04
CA CYS A 129 -5.06 -13.12 -1.64
C CYS A 129 -6.41 -13.80 -1.46
N PRO A 130 -6.49 -15.00 -0.85
CA PRO A 130 -7.75 -15.70 -0.62
C PRO A 130 -8.77 -14.90 0.19
N THR A 131 -8.29 -13.98 1.03
CA THR A 131 -9.12 -13.09 1.85
C THR A 131 -9.25 -11.67 1.27
N GLY A 132 -8.69 -11.43 0.08
CA GLY A 132 -8.89 -10.18 -0.65
C GLY A 132 -8.27 -8.92 -0.03
N VAL A 133 -7.16 -9.05 0.71
CA VAL A 133 -6.44 -7.91 1.31
C VAL A 133 -6.00 -6.92 0.23
N ASP A 134 -6.46 -5.68 0.32
CA ASP A 134 -6.05 -4.60 -0.61
C ASP A 134 -5.01 -3.67 0.04
N MET A 135 -3.76 -4.11 0.05
CA MET A 135 -2.66 -3.33 0.62
C MET A 135 -2.41 -2.01 -0.11
N ALA A 136 -2.71 -1.94 -1.41
CA ALA A 136 -2.58 -0.70 -2.17
C ALA A 136 -3.54 0.38 -1.65
N ARG A 137 -4.79 0.01 -1.38
CA ARG A 137 -5.80 0.90 -0.79
C ARG A 137 -5.43 1.31 0.63
N MET A 138 -4.93 0.37 1.44
CA MET A 138 -4.45 0.66 2.80
C MET A 138 -3.26 1.62 2.80
N LYS A 139 -2.34 1.49 1.85
CA LYS A 139 -1.21 2.42 1.70
C LYS A 139 -1.68 3.85 1.39
N ILE A 140 -2.74 4.01 0.58
CA ILE A 140 -3.34 5.32 0.32
C ILE A 140 -3.83 5.94 1.63
N GLU A 141 -4.52 5.17 2.46
CA GLU A 141 -5.04 5.64 3.75
C GLU A 141 -3.93 6.12 4.69
N VAL A 142 -2.86 5.34 4.84
CA VAL A 142 -1.70 5.76 5.64
C VAL A 142 -1.04 7.03 5.08
N LYS A 143 -0.92 7.15 3.75
CA LYS A 143 -0.41 8.38 3.12
C LYS A 143 -1.33 9.57 3.39
N ALA A 144 -2.65 9.38 3.30
CA ALA A 144 -3.61 10.44 3.59
C ALA A 144 -3.50 10.93 5.04
N ALA A 145 -3.44 10.01 6.02
CA ALA A 145 -3.23 10.36 7.42
C ALA A 145 -1.94 11.14 7.64
N ARG A 146 -0.85 10.73 6.98
CA ARG A 146 0.43 11.45 7.05
C ARG A 146 0.36 12.84 6.42
N HIS A 147 -0.31 12.98 5.28
CA HIS A 147 -0.49 14.28 4.63
C HIS A 147 -1.38 15.23 5.45
N GLN A 148 -2.39 14.70 6.14
CA GLN A 148 -3.21 15.50 7.06
C GLN A 148 -2.37 16.02 8.25
N ALA A 149 -1.49 15.19 8.79
CA ALA A 149 -0.68 15.54 9.96
C ALA A 149 0.54 16.41 9.63
N LYS A 150 1.24 16.14 8.50
CA LYS A 150 2.54 16.74 8.17
C LYS A 150 2.55 17.58 6.90
N GLY A 151 1.44 17.60 6.16
CA GLY A 151 1.36 18.18 4.82
C GLY A 151 1.97 17.27 3.73
N ALA A 152 1.60 17.52 2.48
CA ALA A 152 2.15 16.79 1.35
C ALA A 152 3.55 17.30 0.98
N SER A 153 4.50 16.40 0.74
CA SER A 153 5.83 16.74 0.24
C SER A 153 5.76 17.41 -1.15
N LEU A 154 6.82 18.12 -1.55
CA LEU A 154 6.93 18.67 -2.91
C LEU A 154 6.84 17.56 -3.95
N HIS A 155 7.50 16.42 -3.69
CA HIS A 155 7.41 15.22 -4.53
C HIS A 155 5.96 14.76 -4.73
N ASP A 156 5.24 14.53 -3.63
CA ASP A 156 3.85 14.06 -3.70
C ASP A 156 2.94 15.05 -4.44
N ARG A 157 3.15 16.37 -4.22
CA ARG A 157 2.41 17.43 -4.94
C ARG A 157 2.67 17.41 -6.43
N LEU A 158 3.94 17.29 -6.83
CA LEU A 158 4.31 17.24 -8.26
C LEU A 158 3.73 16.01 -8.95
N VAL A 159 3.82 14.83 -8.30
CA VAL A 159 3.27 13.59 -8.86
C VAL A 159 1.73 13.63 -8.90
N ALA A 160 1.09 14.04 -7.81
CA ALA A 160 -0.38 14.06 -7.73
C ALA A 160 -1.03 15.06 -8.70
N HIS A 161 -0.34 16.17 -8.99
CA HIS A 161 -0.88 17.22 -9.86
C HIS A 161 -0.31 17.16 -11.29
N LEU A 162 0.39 16.06 -11.65
CA LEU A 162 0.94 15.87 -13.00
C LEU A 162 -0.05 16.23 -14.10
N PRO A 163 -1.30 15.75 -14.12
CA PRO A 163 -2.25 16.08 -15.17
C PRO A 163 -2.55 17.59 -15.30
N ARG A 164 -2.44 18.35 -14.20
CA ARG A 164 -2.74 19.79 -14.22
C ARG A 164 -1.70 20.61 -14.96
N TYR A 165 -0.43 20.21 -14.90
CA TYR A 165 0.64 20.94 -15.56
C TYR A 165 1.19 20.26 -16.81
N ALA A 166 0.74 19.04 -17.10
CA ALA A 166 1.20 18.27 -18.27
C ALA A 166 1.01 19.05 -19.58
N GLY A 167 -0.12 19.74 -19.76
CA GLY A 167 -0.37 20.55 -20.95
C GLY A 167 0.63 21.71 -21.11
N VAL A 168 1.06 22.32 -20.02
CA VAL A 168 2.09 23.40 -20.05
C VAL A 168 3.46 22.77 -20.34
N ALA A 169 3.78 21.65 -19.70
CA ALA A 169 5.04 20.96 -19.91
C ALA A 169 5.20 20.43 -21.35
N ALA A 170 4.10 19.98 -21.96
CA ALA A 170 4.07 19.57 -23.37
C ALA A 170 4.28 20.74 -24.36
N ARG A 171 3.88 21.96 -23.96
CA ARG A 171 4.13 23.18 -24.78
C ARG A 171 5.56 23.69 -24.66
N LEU A 172 6.23 23.40 -23.54
CA LEU A 172 7.59 23.86 -23.24
C LEU A 172 8.53 22.69 -22.91
N PRO A 173 8.59 21.64 -23.75
CA PRO A 173 9.31 20.41 -23.44
C PRO A 173 10.80 20.66 -23.23
N TRP A 174 11.38 21.64 -23.94
CA TRP A 174 12.79 21.97 -23.79
C TRP A 174 13.14 22.40 -22.36
N LEU A 175 12.25 23.15 -21.69
CA LEU A 175 12.44 23.63 -20.33
C LEU A 175 12.33 22.50 -19.30
N PHE A 176 11.29 21.68 -19.44
CA PHE A 176 11.04 20.58 -18.50
C PHE A 176 12.04 19.42 -18.67
N ASN A 177 12.67 19.28 -19.83
CA ASN A 177 13.74 18.31 -20.09
C ASN A 177 15.14 18.81 -19.72
N LEU A 178 15.31 20.06 -19.28
CA LEU A 178 16.61 20.61 -18.84
C LEU A 178 17.25 19.83 -17.71
N ARG A 179 16.42 19.23 -16.84
CA ARG A 179 16.88 18.42 -15.71
C ARG A 179 17.91 17.36 -16.14
N ASP A 180 17.61 16.64 -17.22
CA ASP A 180 18.43 15.52 -17.69
C ASP A 180 19.48 15.94 -18.74
N ARG A 181 19.42 17.20 -19.20
CA ARG A 181 20.36 17.76 -20.17
C ARG A 181 21.51 18.54 -19.55
N LEU A 182 21.25 19.23 -18.45
CA LEU A 182 22.26 20.07 -17.81
C LEU A 182 22.89 19.36 -16.60
N PRO A 183 24.23 19.33 -16.54
CA PRO A 183 24.95 18.75 -15.42
C PRO A 183 24.52 19.37 -14.08
N GLY A 184 24.29 18.53 -13.07
CA GLY A 184 23.94 18.98 -11.72
C GLY A 184 22.45 19.23 -11.48
N LEU A 185 21.61 19.51 -12.50
CA LEU A 185 20.18 19.73 -12.27
C LEU A 185 19.45 18.45 -11.79
N ALA A 186 19.88 17.28 -12.22
CA ALA A 186 19.34 16.02 -11.72
C ALA A 186 19.62 15.87 -10.21
N ALA A 187 20.84 16.17 -9.74
CA ALA A 187 21.18 16.14 -8.32
C ALA A 187 20.42 17.19 -7.51
N LEU A 188 20.23 18.38 -8.07
CA LEU A 188 19.41 19.42 -7.44
C LEU A 188 17.96 19.00 -7.31
N SER A 189 17.39 18.39 -8.36
CA SER A 189 16.01 17.87 -8.32
C SER A 189 15.84 16.71 -7.34
N GLU A 190 16.86 15.88 -7.14
CA GLU A 190 16.85 14.83 -6.12
C GLU A 190 16.82 15.45 -4.72
N LYS A 191 17.63 16.47 -4.47
CA LYS A 191 17.68 17.16 -3.18
C LYS A 191 16.39 17.92 -2.85
N LEU A 192 15.77 18.57 -3.82
CA LEU A 192 14.59 19.42 -3.61
C LEU A 192 13.27 18.67 -3.73
N ALA A 193 13.15 17.80 -4.73
CA ALA A 193 11.90 17.13 -5.09
C ALA A 193 11.98 15.60 -5.02
N GLN A 194 13.08 15.04 -4.52
CA GLN A 194 13.29 13.60 -4.32
C GLN A 194 13.15 12.74 -5.59
N PHE A 195 13.35 13.35 -6.75
CA PHE A 195 13.44 12.60 -8.01
C PHE A 195 14.88 12.12 -8.21
N SER A 196 15.10 10.81 -8.16
CA SER A 196 16.41 10.19 -8.22
C SER A 196 17.26 10.68 -9.41
N ALA A 197 18.49 11.12 -9.14
CA ALA A 197 19.45 11.50 -10.16
C ALA A 197 20.07 10.32 -10.91
N ARG A 198 19.86 9.08 -10.42
CA ARG A 198 20.44 7.87 -10.99
C ARG A 198 19.76 7.40 -12.29
N ARG A 199 18.63 7.98 -12.64
CA ARG A 199 17.89 7.68 -13.87
C ARG A 199 17.27 8.95 -14.44
N SER A 200 17.12 9.00 -15.76
CA SER A 200 16.35 10.04 -16.44
C SER A 200 14.86 9.92 -16.13
N LEU A 201 14.17 11.03 -16.15
CA LEU A 201 12.72 11.06 -16.17
C LEU A 201 12.19 10.83 -17.60
N PRO A 202 10.92 10.41 -17.76
CA PRO A 202 10.28 10.41 -19.06
C PRO A 202 10.38 11.79 -19.73
N GLN A 203 10.72 11.79 -21.02
CA GLN A 203 10.88 13.04 -21.75
C GLN A 203 9.52 13.65 -22.08
N TRP A 204 9.40 14.93 -21.80
CA TRP A 204 8.27 15.73 -22.26
C TRP A 204 8.37 15.95 -23.78
N ARG A 205 7.24 15.85 -24.47
CA ARG A 205 7.12 15.99 -25.91
C ARG A 205 5.99 16.95 -26.26
N SER A 206 6.12 17.64 -27.39
CA SER A 206 5.06 18.52 -27.92
C SER A 206 4.07 17.78 -28.81
N ASP A 207 4.46 16.61 -29.35
CA ASP A 207 3.62 15.73 -30.14
C ASP A 207 2.78 14.82 -29.20
N VAL A 208 1.85 15.41 -28.49
CA VAL A 208 0.95 14.68 -27.60
C VAL A 208 0.03 13.77 -28.41
N PHE A 209 -0.35 12.64 -27.79
CA PHE A 209 -1.32 11.73 -28.40
C PHE A 209 -2.61 12.48 -28.73
N ALA A 210 -3.00 12.44 -29.99
CA ALA A 210 -4.34 12.83 -30.44
C ALA A 210 -5.02 11.57 -30.97
N PRO A 211 -6.21 11.21 -30.44
CA PRO A 211 -6.91 10.05 -30.95
C PRO A 211 -7.16 10.26 -32.45
N PRO A 212 -6.77 9.31 -33.33
CA PRO A 212 -7.17 9.39 -34.74
C PRO A 212 -8.70 9.36 -34.80
N ALA A 213 -9.26 10.08 -35.74
CA ALA A 213 -10.67 9.89 -36.11
C ALA A 213 -10.80 8.48 -36.67
N VAL A 214 -11.21 7.53 -35.86
CA VAL A 214 -11.44 6.15 -36.31
C VAL A 214 -12.90 6.07 -36.74
N GLU A 215 -13.13 6.09 -38.03
CA GLU A 215 -14.36 5.57 -38.61
C GLU A 215 -14.23 4.03 -38.61
N GLY A 216 -14.73 3.39 -37.57
CA GLY A 216 -14.81 1.93 -37.50
C GLY A 216 -16.03 1.41 -38.27
N PRO A 217 -16.09 0.15 -38.67
CA PRO A 217 -17.31 -0.45 -39.19
C PRO A 217 -18.40 -0.43 -38.09
N ASP A 218 -19.63 -0.07 -38.50
CA ASP A 218 -20.81 0.08 -37.62
C ASP A 218 -21.16 -1.17 -36.78
N GLU A 219 -20.58 -2.32 -37.06
CA GLU A 219 -20.84 -3.61 -36.37
C GLU A 219 -19.68 -4.05 -35.44
N GLY A 220 -18.73 -3.18 -35.14
CA GLY A 220 -17.60 -3.47 -34.24
C GLY A 220 -17.96 -3.38 -32.77
N ARG A 221 -17.15 -4.04 -31.89
CA ARG A 221 -17.20 -3.76 -30.45
C ARG A 221 -16.65 -2.36 -30.20
N GLU A 222 -17.40 -1.56 -29.46
CA GLU A 222 -16.90 -0.29 -28.97
C GLU A 222 -15.75 -0.53 -27.97
N VAL A 223 -14.59 0.08 -28.23
CA VAL A 223 -13.40 0.01 -27.38
C VAL A 223 -12.99 1.43 -27.03
N VAL A 224 -12.91 1.70 -25.74
CA VAL A 224 -12.41 2.98 -25.23
C VAL A 224 -10.91 2.85 -25.00
N LEU A 225 -10.10 3.61 -25.73
CA LEU A 225 -8.67 3.73 -25.49
C LEU A 225 -8.44 4.83 -24.44
N PHE A 226 -7.96 4.44 -23.27
CA PHE A 226 -7.48 5.39 -22.27
C PHE A 226 -6.02 5.75 -22.62
N ALA A 227 -5.83 6.98 -23.06
CA ALA A 227 -4.51 7.54 -23.34
C ALA A 227 -4.11 8.43 -22.16
N ASP A 228 -3.04 8.05 -21.45
CA ASP A 228 -2.46 8.75 -20.30
C ASP A 228 -1.22 9.57 -20.72
#